data_4f5c1571dc8553f9082ac282e40e0707
#
_entry.id   4f5c1571dc8553f9082ac282e40e0707
#
_cell.length_a   1.000
_cell.length_b   1.000
_cell.length_c   1.000
_cell.angle_alpha   90.00
_cell.angle_beta   90.00
_cell.angle_gamma   90.00
#
_symmetry.space_group_name_H-M   'P 1'
#
loop_
_entity.id
_entity.type
_entity.pdbx_description
1 polymer ?
#
loop_
_entity_poly.entity_id
_entity_poly.type
_entity_poly.pdbx_seq_one_letter_code
_entity_poly.pdbx_strand_id
1 'polypeptide(L)'
;WLSEGTDEKVSIDEEEVLAFVKTLAKKYNTAYSPKELKTSYGTTVTITGGFYGWRIDNGGEVEQILADLKAGKDVEREPVYLTTANSHGEHDYGDSYVEINLTNQHLFLYKDGKLVVESDFVSGNLSKGHDTPTGAFGLTYKTMNAVLRGPDYETPVTYWMPFNGDVGMHDATWRNKFGGSIYKTSGSHGCINLPASAAKK
;
A
#
# COMPACT_ATOMS: atom_id res chain seq x y z
N TRP A 1 -24.14 10.92 23.28
CA TRP A 1 -24.73 10.22 22.14
C TRP A 1 -26.17 9.78 22.39
N LEU A 2 -26.55 9.59 23.66
CA LEU A 2 -27.89 9.25 24.05
C LEU A 2 -28.57 10.46 24.70
N SER A 3 -29.75 10.81 24.25
CA SER A 3 -30.61 11.81 24.88
C SER A 3 -31.94 11.18 25.24
N GLU A 4 -32.48 11.53 26.43
CA GLU A 4 -33.82 11.15 26.83
C GLU A 4 -34.83 12.15 26.23
N GLY A 5 -35.75 11.64 25.42
CA GLY A 5 -36.90 12.40 24.95
C GLY A 5 -38.01 12.47 26.01
N THR A 6 -38.96 13.41 25.87
CA THR A 6 -40.10 13.59 26.75
C THR A 6 -41.08 12.39 26.80
N ASP A 7 -40.90 11.39 25.91
CA ASP A 7 -41.74 10.20 25.78
C ASP A 7 -40.99 8.89 26.08
N GLU A 8 -39.95 8.90 26.93
CA GLU A 8 -39.12 7.75 27.30
C GLU A 8 -38.40 7.09 26.10
N LYS A 9 -38.30 7.77 24.95
CA LYS A 9 -37.55 7.30 23.79
C LYS A 9 -36.12 7.78 23.88
N VAL A 10 -35.20 6.84 23.94
CA VAL A 10 -33.76 7.12 23.78
C VAL A 10 -33.48 7.38 22.29
N SER A 11 -32.96 8.54 21.97
CA SER A 11 -32.46 8.85 20.63
C SER A 11 -30.93 8.85 20.62
N ILE A 12 -30.36 8.43 19.51
CA ILE A 12 -28.91 8.43 19.31
C ILE A 12 -28.58 9.60 18.38
N ASP A 13 -27.67 10.47 18.82
CA ASP A 13 -27.18 11.58 18.02
C ASP A 13 -26.09 11.07 17.07
N GLU A 14 -26.43 10.93 15.81
CA GLU A 14 -25.53 10.44 14.75
C GLU A 14 -24.37 11.42 14.46
N GLU A 15 -24.57 12.73 14.63
CA GLU A 15 -23.52 13.74 14.43
C GLU A 15 -22.43 13.60 15.50
N GLU A 16 -22.83 13.36 16.75
CA GLU A 16 -21.91 13.09 17.85
C GLU A 16 -21.15 11.77 17.66
N VAL A 17 -21.83 10.73 17.15
CA VAL A 17 -21.18 9.45 16.80
C VAL A 17 -20.14 9.70 15.70
N LEU A 18 -20.49 10.45 14.64
CA LEU A 18 -19.55 10.78 13.57
C LEU A 18 -18.38 11.63 14.08
N ALA A 19 -18.62 12.58 14.98
CA ALA A 19 -17.56 13.38 15.59
C ALA A 19 -16.57 12.48 16.36
N PHE A 20 -17.06 11.52 17.11
CA PHE A 20 -16.24 10.53 17.81
C PHE A 20 -15.43 9.67 16.84
N VAL A 21 -16.06 9.11 15.79
CA VAL A 21 -15.36 8.30 14.77
C VAL A 21 -14.24 9.10 14.11
N LYS A 22 -14.46 10.39 13.82
CA LYS A 22 -13.40 11.28 13.30
C LYS A 22 -12.23 11.43 14.27
N THR A 23 -12.48 11.43 15.59
CA THR A 23 -11.38 11.45 16.58
C THR A 23 -10.57 10.17 16.58
N LEU A 24 -11.25 9.00 16.44
CA LEU A 24 -10.58 7.72 16.27
C LEU A 24 -9.75 7.68 14.99
N ALA A 25 -10.34 8.10 13.87
CA ALA A 25 -9.66 8.16 12.59
C ALA A 25 -8.41 9.06 12.65
N LYS A 26 -8.50 10.24 13.27
CA LYS A 26 -7.35 11.13 13.47
C LYS A 26 -6.24 10.49 14.30
N LYS A 27 -6.59 9.66 15.28
CA LYS A 27 -5.64 9.04 16.21
C LYS A 27 -4.98 7.79 15.63
N TYR A 28 -5.72 6.99 14.88
CA TYR A 28 -5.31 5.63 14.52
C TYR A 28 -5.05 5.41 13.03
N ASN A 29 -5.50 6.32 12.14
CA ASN A 29 -5.16 6.19 10.73
C ASN A 29 -3.68 6.41 10.51
N THR A 30 -3.07 5.48 9.75
CA THR A 30 -1.67 5.56 9.33
C THR A 30 -1.52 5.68 7.80
N ALA A 31 -2.60 5.50 7.04
CA ALA A 31 -2.60 5.74 5.60
C ALA A 31 -2.23 7.20 5.30
N TYR A 32 -1.46 7.41 4.24
CA TYR A 32 -0.93 8.71 3.80
C TYR A 32 0.08 9.37 4.76
N SER A 33 0.38 8.75 5.89
CA SER A 33 1.40 9.25 6.83
C SER A 33 2.80 8.84 6.38
N PRO A 34 3.84 9.65 6.68
CA PRO A 34 5.21 9.26 6.47
C PRO A 34 5.55 7.94 7.18
N LYS A 35 6.41 7.11 6.57
CA LYS A 35 6.87 5.84 7.12
C LYS A 35 8.38 5.90 7.36
N GLU A 36 8.82 5.54 8.55
CA GLU A 36 10.23 5.32 8.84
C GLU A 36 10.63 3.93 8.34
N LEU A 37 11.70 3.84 7.57
CA LEU A 37 12.26 2.58 7.09
C LEU A 37 13.77 2.55 7.38
N LYS A 38 14.20 1.55 8.13
CA LYS A 38 15.61 1.19 8.19
C LYS A 38 15.93 0.35 6.96
N THR A 39 16.59 0.96 6.00
CA THR A 39 16.89 0.35 4.71
C THR A 39 17.85 -0.83 4.84
N SER A 40 17.85 -1.71 3.84
CA SER A 40 18.81 -2.82 3.70
C SER A 40 20.27 -2.35 3.63
N TYR A 41 20.49 -1.08 3.34
CA TYR A 41 21.82 -0.44 3.35
C TYR A 41 22.21 0.11 4.74
N GLY A 42 21.37 -0.08 5.77
CA GLY A 42 21.65 0.31 7.16
C GLY A 42 21.34 1.77 7.51
N THR A 43 20.82 2.56 6.58
CA THR A 43 20.38 3.94 6.83
C THR A 43 18.88 4.00 7.11
N THR A 44 18.45 4.89 8.00
CA THR A 44 17.02 5.16 8.20
C THR A 44 16.59 6.29 7.29
N VAL A 45 15.46 6.09 6.61
CA VAL A 45 14.85 7.07 5.70
C VAL A 45 13.39 7.27 6.06
N THR A 46 12.88 8.48 5.84
CA THR A 46 11.46 8.77 5.94
C THR A 46 10.84 8.69 4.54
N ILE A 47 9.99 7.71 4.32
CA ILE A 47 9.25 7.53 3.07
C ILE A 47 8.01 8.42 3.14
N THR A 48 7.90 9.37 2.23
CA THR A 48 6.73 10.22 2.05
C THR A 48 6.00 9.84 0.77
N GLY A 49 4.67 10.05 0.74
CA GLY A 49 3.83 9.67 -0.38
C GLY A 49 3.33 8.22 -0.31
N GLY A 50 2.50 7.85 -1.27
CA GLY A 50 1.77 6.60 -1.25
C GLY A 50 0.51 6.68 -0.37
N PHE A 51 -0.20 5.56 -0.30
CA PHE A 51 -1.50 5.49 0.39
C PHE A 51 -1.61 4.28 1.33
N TYR A 52 -0.51 3.58 1.57
CA TYR A 52 -0.51 2.40 2.44
C TYR A 52 -0.75 2.78 3.91
N GLY A 53 -1.56 1.96 4.58
CA GLY A 53 -1.79 2.09 6.03
C GLY A 53 -3.23 1.78 6.42
N TRP A 54 -3.48 1.83 7.72
CA TRP A 54 -4.80 1.74 8.31
C TRP A 54 -5.62 2.99 8.01
N ARG A 55 -6.87 2.80 7.58
CA ARG A 55 -7.81 3.89 7.36
C ARG A 55 -9.21 3.46 7.73
N ILE A 56 -9.77 4.08 8.77
CA ILE A 56 -11.15 3.83 9.22
C ILE A 56 -12.13 4.34 8.15
N ASP A 57 -13.13 3.55 7.83
CA ASP A 57 -14.32 3.98 7.09
C ASP A 57 -15.26 4.73 8.04
N ASN A 58 -15.21 6.05 7.99
CA ASN A 58 -16.02 6.87 8.90
C ASN A 58 -17.52 6.60 8.77
N GLY A 59 -18.04 6.37 7.56
CA GLY A 59 -19.45 6.08 7.33
C GLY A 59 -19.82 4.68 7.81
N GLY A 60 -19.08 3.67 7.38
CA GLY A 60 -19.30 2.29 7.79
C GLY A 60 -19.15 2.10 9.30
N GLU A 61 -18.20 2.80 9.94
CA GLU A 61 -18.03 2.70 11.39
C GLU A 61 -19.18 3.38 12.15
N VAL A 62 -19.70 4.52 11.68
CA VAL A 62 -20.92 5.13 12.25
C VAL A 62 -22.09 4.16 12.17
N GLU A 63 -22.36 3.59 11.00
CA GLU A 63 -23.45 2.62 10.81
C GLU A 63 -23.31 1.43 11.77
N GLN A 64 -22.09 0.91 11.92
CA GLN A 64 -21.83 -0.23 12.79
C GLN A 64 -22.01 0.15 14.28
N ILE A 65 -21.51 1.30 14.74
CA ILE A 65 -21.73 1.78 16.12
C ILE A 65 -23.23 1.94 16.41
N LEU A 66 -23.99 2.51 15.48
CA LEU A 66 -25.44 2.65 15.63
C LEU A 66 -26.15 1.29 15.75
N ALA A 67 -25.70 0.31 14.98
CA ALA A 67 -26.20 -1.06 15.07
C ALA A 67 -25.87 -1.71 16.42
N ASP A 68 -24.64 -1.56 16.90
CA ASP A 68 -24.17 -2.08 18.18
C ASP A 68 -24.95 -1.48 19.36
N LEU A 69 -25.16 -0.15 19.35
CA LEU A 69 -25.96 0.57 20.36
C LEU A 69 -27.43 0.09 20.38
N LYS A 70 -28.03 -0.08 19.21
CA LYS A 70 -29.40 -0.61 19.08
C LYS A 70 -29.54 -2.05 19.57
N ALA A 71 -28.49 -2.84 19.43
CA ALA A 71 -28.47 -4.22 19.94
C ALA A 71 -28.37 -4.31 21.47
N GLY A 72 -27.93 -3.25 22.16
CA GLY A 72 -27.85 -3.16 23.63
C GLY A 72 -26.88 -4.17 24.23
N LYS A 73 -25.82 -4.54 23.54
CA LYS A 73 -24.81 -5.51 23.98
C LYS A 73 -23.44 -4.87 24.01
N ASP A 74 -22.64 -5.27 24.98
CA ASP A 74 -21.22 -4.93 24.98
C ASP A 74 -20.53 -5.61 23.78
N VAL A 75 -19.78 -4.84 23.01
CA VAL A 75 -19.08 -5.29 21.82
C VAL A 75 -17.61 -4.85 21.88
N GLU A 76 -16.71 -5.80 21.69
CA GLU A 76 -15.28 -5.57 21.48
C GLU A 76 -14.95 -6.02 20.05
N ARG A 77 -14.51 -5.10 19.22
CA ARG A 77 -14.19 -5.37 17.81
C ARG A 77 -13.23 -4.35 17.22
N GLU A 78 -12.63 -4.71 16.12
CA GLU A 78 -11.91 -3.76 15.26
C GLU A 78 -12.90 -2.78 14.60
N PRO A 79 -12.46 -1.54 14.33
CA PRO A 79 -13.23 -0.61 13.50
C PRO A 79 -13.48 -1.14 12.09
N VAL A 80 -14.50 -0.58 11.43
CA VAL A 80 -14.69 -0.79 9.99
C VAL A 80 -13.62 -0.02 9.23
N TYR A 81 -12.84 -0.70 8.39
CA TYR A 81 -11.74 -0.10 7.65
C TYR A 81 -12.03 0.04 6.16
N LEU A 82 -11.62 1.17 5.56
CA LEU A 82 -11.49 1.34 4.11
C LEU A 82 -10.22 0.66 3.59
N THR A 83 -9.12 0.77 4.34
CA THR A 83 -7.86 0.10 4.04
C THR A 83 -7.24 -0.44 5.30
N THR A 84 -6.59 -1.59 5.17
CA THR A 84 -5.88 -2.26 6.25
C THR A 84 -4.38 -2.26 5.99
N ALA A 85 -3.60 -2.52 7.04
CA ALA A 85 -2.16 -2.70 6.95
C ALA A 85 -1.75 -4.03 7.60
N ASN A 86 -0.48 -4.39 7.51
CA ASN A 86 -0.01 -5.70 7.97
C ASN A 86 0.14 -5.79 9.50
N SER A 87 0.24 -4.66 10.19
CA SER A 87 0.55 -4.64 11.62
C SER A 87 -0.07 -3.43 12.32
N HIS A 88 -0.42 -3.60 13.60
CA HIS A 88 -0.68 -2.53 14.55
C HIS A 88 0.55 -2.20 15.44
N GLY A 89 1.71 -2.80 15.13
CA GLY A 89 2.95 -2.57 15.86
C GLY A 89 3.61 -1.23 15.50
N GLU A 90 4.90 -1.11 15.82
CA GLU A 90 5.72 0.09 15.60
C GLU A 90 5.69 0.57 14.14
N HIS A 91 5.69 -0.38 13.20
CA HIS A 91 5.58 -0.11 11.76
C HIS A 91 4.37 -0.83 11.20
N ASP A 92 3.45 -0.10 10.58
CA ASP A 92 2.21 -0.66 10.04
C ASP A 92 2.44 -1.60 8.85
N TYR A 93 3.57 -1.49 8.14
CA TYR A 93 3.96 -2.42 7.08
C TYR A 93 4.47 -3.78 7.60
N GLY A 94 4.76 -3.90 8.91
CA GLY A 94 5.23 -5.14 9.54
C GLY A 94 6.55 -5.65 8.97
N ASP A 95 6.76 -6.96 9.05
CA ASP A 95 8.03 -7.62 8.72
C ASP A 95 8.04 -8.27 7.32
N SER A 96 6.97 -8.10 6.54
CA SER A 96 6.85 -8.64 5.18
C SER A 96 6.58 -7.52 4.19
N TYR A 97 7.61 -7.12 3.45
CA TYR A 97 7.55 -5.99 2.51
C TYR A 97 8.60 -6.12 1.40
N VAL A 98 8.43 -5.32 0.37
CA VAL A 98 9.42 -5.12 -0.70
C VAL A 98 10.02 -3.73 -0.56
N GLU A 99 11.33 -3.65 -0.34
CA GLU A 99 12.09 -2.42 -0.42
C GLU A 99 12.58 -2.24 -1.86
N ILE A 100 12.23 -1.11 -2.50
CA ILE A 100 12.63 -0.77 -3.86
C ILE A 100 13.49 0.48 -3.82
N ASN A 101 14.80 0.32 -3.96
CA ASN A 101 15.74 1.43 -4.01
C ASN A 101 15.92 1.93 -5.44
N LEU A 102 15.21 3.01 -5.79
CA LEU A 102 15.23 3.57 -7.14
C LEU A 102 16.58 4.20 -7.50
N THR A 103 17.36 4.67 -6.54
CA THR A 103 18.69 5.23 -6.77
C THR A 103 19.69 4.14 -7.16
N ASN A 104 19.70 3.04 -6.41
CA ASN A 104 20.60 1.92 -6.64
C ASN A 104 20.04 0.92 -7.64
N GLN A 105 18.76 1.06 -8.06
CA GLN A 105 18.06 0.13 -8.95
C GLN A 105 18.13 -1.31 -8.42
N HIS A 106 17.96 -1.47 -7.11
CA HIS A 106 18.05 -2.75 -6.42
C HIS A 106 16.87 -2.94 -5.46
N LEU A 107 16.33 -4.15 -5.42
CA LEU A 107 15.13 -4.55 -4.68
C LEU A 107 15.51 -5.61 -3.65
N PHE A 108 14.87 -5.52 -2.48
CA PHE A 108 14.91 -6.53 -1.42
C PHE A 108 13.49 -6.94 -1.04
N LEU A 109 13.19 -8.24 -1.05
CA LEU A 109 11.95 -8.79 -0.53
C LEU A 109 12.21 -9.43 0.82
N TYR A 110 11.51 -8.93 1.82
CA TYR A 110 11.46 -9.52 3.16
C TYR A 110 10.14 -10.26 3.37
N LYS A 111 10.22 -11.42 4.00
CA LYS A 111 9.08 -12.18 4.50
C LYS A 111 9.35 -12.60 5.92
N ASP A 112 8.47 -12.22 6.84
CA ASP A 112 8.59 -12.51 8.28
C ASP A 112 9.99 -12.10 8.83
N GLY A 113 10.46 -10.91 8.47
CA GLY A 113 11.74 -10.33 8.83
C GLY A 113 12.97 -10.97 8.16
N LYS A 114 12.79 -11.93 7.26
CA LYS A 114 13.88 -12.62 6.58
C LYS A 114 13.99 -12.18 5.13
N LEU A 115 15.21 -11.86 4.69
CA LEU A 115 15.48 -11.61 3.27
C LEU A 115 15.26 -12.89 2.45
N VAL A 116 14.36 -12.81 1.48
CA VAL A 116 13.97 -13.94 0.61
C VAL A 116 14.50 -13.79 -0.80
N VAL A 117 14.50 -12.56 -1.31
CA VAL A 117 14.98 -12.21 -2.65
C VAL A 117 15.70 -10.87 -2.59
N GLU A 118 16.78 -10.76 -3.31
CA GLU A 118 17.36 -9.50 -3.74
C GLU A 118 17.61 -9.55 -5.24
N SER A 119 17.47 -8.42 -5.93
CA SER A 119 17.63 -8.36 -7.38
C SER A 119 17.83 -6.94 -7.87
N ASP A 120 18.68 -6.79 -8.87
CA ASP A 120 18.66 -5.60 -9.69
C ASP A 120 17.38 -5.53 -10.52
N PHE A 121 16.93 -4.30 -10.81
CA PHE A 121 15.75 -4.04 -11.62
C PHE A 121 16.00 -2.86 -12.57
N VAL A 122 15.03 -2.55 -13.43
CA VAL A 122 14.99 -1.30 -14.20
C VAL A 122 13.66 -0.60 -13.95
N SER A 123 13.71 0.60 -13.39
CA SER A 123 12.54 1.45 -13.14
C SER A 123 12.14 2.30 -14.36
N GLY A 124 11.21 3.20 -14.16
CA GLY A 124 10.71 4.14 -15.15
C GLY A 124 11.79 5.02 -15.78
N ASN A 125 11.58 5.42 -17.02
CA ASN A 125 12.52 6.16 -17.84
C ASN A 125 12.51 7.65 -17.51
N LEU A 126 13.56 8.14 -16.82
CA LEU A 126 13.67 9.54 -16.43
C LEU A 126 13.69 10.50 -17.63
N SER A 127 14.41 10.17 -18.69
CA SER A 127 14.54 11.06 -19.85
C SER A 127 13.23 11.28 -20.61
N LYS A 128 12.22 10.43 -20.35
CA LYS A 128 10.87 10.52 -20.93
C LYS A 128 9.81 10.98 -19.91
N GLY A 129 10.20 11.32 -18.68
CA GLY A 129 9.27 11.69 -17.63
C GLY A 129 8.37 10.54 -17.15
N HIS A 130 8.83 9.30 -17.31
CA HIS A 130 8.14 8.09 -16.87
C HIS A 130 8.68 7.61 -15.51
N ASP A 131 8.85 8.52 -14.57
CA ASP A 131 9.40 8.20 -13.26
C ASP A 131 8.53 7.18 -12.54
N THR A 132 9.15 6.20 -11.88
CA THR A 132 8.42 5.34 -10.96
C THR A 132 8.02 6.15 -9.74
N PRO A 133 6.73 6.16 -9.34
CA PRO A 133 6.28 6.91 -8.18
C PRO A 133 6.94 6.39 -6.89
N THR A 134 7.32 7.34 -6.02
CA THR A 134 7.89 7.05 -4.69
C THR A 134 6.80 7.06 -3.63
N GLY A 135 6.95 6.24 -2.59
CA GLY A 135 6.00 6.18 -1.47
C GLY A 135 5.83 4.77 -0.91
N ALA A 136 4.93 4.65 0.06
CA ALA A 136 4.50 3.37 0.61
C ALA A 136 3.17 2.97 -0.04
N PHE A 137 3.15 1.81 -0.68
CA PHE A 137 2.02 1.28 -1.45
C PHE A 137 1.68 -0.14 -1.01
N GLY A 138 0.41 -0.47 -1.03
CA GLY A 138 -0.03 -1.86 -0.91
C GLY A 138 0.04 -2.58 -2.25
N LEU A 139 0.43 -3.85 -2.23
CA LEU A 139 0.28 -4.70 -3.39
C LEU A 139 -1.22 -4.94 -3.65
N THR A 140 -1.71 -4.54 -4.82
CA THR A 140 -3.15 -4.61 -5.11
C THR A 140 -3.61 -6.05 -5.33
N TYR A 141 -2.88 -6.80 -6.16
CA TYR A 141 -3.09 -8.23 -6.42
C TYR A 141 -1.83 -8.83 -7.05
N LYS A 142 -1.87 -10.14 -7.27
CA LYS A 142 -0.88 -10.87 -8.05
C LYS A 142 -1.60 -11.72 -9.09
N THR A 143 -1.10 -11.68 -10.32
CA THR A 143 -1.62 -12.53 -11.39
C THR A 143 -0.52 -13.02 -12.30
N MET A 144 -0.80 -14.11 -13.01
CA MET A 144 0.10 -14.67 -14.03
C MET A 144 -0.50 -14.48 -15.42
N ASN A 145 0.40 -14.44 -16.43
CA ASN A 145 0.03 -14.35 -17.84
C ASN A 145 -0.85 -13.13 -18.16
N ALA A 146 -0.41 -11.96 -17.66
CA ALA A 146 -1.06 -10.68 -17.94
C ALA A 146 -0.53 -10.07 -19.25
N VAL A 147 -1.32 -9.18 -19.83
CA VAL A 147 -0.89 -8.34 -20.95
C VAL A 147 -0.98 -6.89 -20.54
N LEU A 148 0.17 -6.23 -20.44
CA LEU A 148 0.27 -4.82 -20.09
C LEU A 148 0.04 -3.98 -21.36
N ARG A 149 -0.91 -3.04 -21.29
CA ARG A 149 -1.30 -2.20 -22.42
C ARG A 149 -1.09 -0.73 -22.10
N GLY A 150 -0.55 -0.01 -23.05
CA GLY A 150 -0.44 1.45 -23.07
C GLY A 150 -0.84 1.99 -24.43
N PRO A 151 -0.75 3.32 -24.64
CA PRO A 151 -1.16 3.94 -25.89
C PRO A 151 -0.46 3.38 -27.14
N ASP A 152 0.79 2.92 -26.97
CA ASP A 152 1.71 2.53 -28.05
C ASP A 152 2.38 1.16 -27.82
N TYR A 153 1.92 0.39 -26.82
CA TYR A 153 2.48 -0.94 -26.56
C TYR A 153 1.43 -1.93 -26.06
N GLU A 154 1.69 -3.20 -26.37
CA GLU A 154 1.03 -4.37 -25.79
C GLU A 154 2.12 -5.38 -25.45
N THR A 155 2.32 -5.66 -24.15
CA THR A 155 3.45 -6.46 -23.68
C THR A 155 2.95 -7.60 -22.78
N PRO A 156 3.08 -8.87 -23.21
CA PRO A 156 2.80 -9.99 -22.34
C PRO A 156 3.87 -10.13 -21.27
N VAL A 157 3.43 -10.43 -20.04
CA VAL A 157 4.28 -10.72 -18.88
C VAL A 157 3.80 -11.97 -18.17
N THR A 158 4.71 -12.74 -17.59
CA THR A 158 4.35 -13.94 -16.85
C THR A 158 3.86 -13.62 -15.45
N TYR A 159 4.47 -12.66 -14.78
CA TYR A 159 4.15 -12.25 -13.41
C TYR A 159 3.81 -10.77 -13.39
N TRP A 160 2.64 -10.43 -12.84
CA TRP A 160 2.17 -9.06 -12.71
C TRP A 160 1.73 -8.78 -11.29
N MET A 161 2.29 -7.73 -10.69
CA MET A 161 2.13 -7.34 -9.30
C MET A 161 1.96 -5.82 -9.20
N PRO A 162 0.76 -5.27 -9.48
CA PRO A 162 0.50 -3.83 -9.42
C PRO A 162 0.46 -3.32 -7.97
N PHE A 163 0.97 -2.10 -7.77
CA PHE A 163 0.97 -1.43 -6.46
C PHE A 163 0.48 0.02 -6.52
N ASN A 164 0.43 0.64 -7.70
CA ASN A 164 -0.07 2.01 -7.86
C ASN A 164 -0.71 2.20 -9.23
N GLY A 165 -2.04 1.98 -9.33
CA GLY A 165 -2.74 2.00 -10.61
C GLY A 165 -2.13 1.01 -11.59
N ASP A 166 -1.67 1.52 -12.75
CA ASP A 166 -1.03 0.73 -13.80
C ASP A 166 0.48 0.54 -13.60
N VAL A 167 1.01 0.99 -12.46
CA VAL A 167 2.42 0.78 -12.09
C VAL A 167 2.55 -0.44 -11.19
N GLY A 168 3.43 -1.36 -11.55
CA GLY A 168 3.66 -2.60 -10.82
C GLY A 168 5.03 -3.19 -11.06
N MET A 169 5.29 -4.31 -10.38
CA MET A 169 6.46 -5.16 -10.60
C MET A 169 6.08 -6.27 -11.58
N HIS A 170 6.98 -6.58 -12.52
CA HIS A 170 6.77 -7.67 -13.48
C HIS A 170 8.09 -8.19 -14.06
N ASP A 171 8.07 -9.40 -14.62
CA ASP A 171 9.19 -9.93 -15.39
C ASP A 171 9.37 -9.16 -16.70
N ALA A 172 10.62 -9.01 -17.13
CA ALA A 172 10.99 -8.33 -18.37
C ALA A 172 11.96 -9.19 -19.17
N THR A 173 11.43 -10.22 -19.81
CA THR A 173 12.21 -11.24 -20.56
C THR A 173 12.93 -10.66 -21.79
N TRP A 174 12.53 -9.48 -22.24
CA TRP A 174 13.19 -8.74 -23.34
C TRP A 174 14.45 -8.00 -22.90
N ARG A 175 14.78 -7.99 -21.59
CA ARG A 175 15.97 -7.37 -21.05
C ARG A 175 17.01 -8.41 -20.64
N ASN A 176 18.27 -8.16 -21.06
CA ASN A 176 19.41 -8.99 -20.67
C ASN A 176 20.26 -8.35 -19.55
N LYS A 177 19.95 -7.09 -19.19
CA LYS A 177 20.67 -6.34 -18.16
C LYS A 177 19.68 -5.58 -17.30
N PHE A 178 19.99 -5.53 -15.99
CA PHE A 178 19.23 -4.82 -14.98
C PHE A 178 20.17 -3.99 -14.12
N GLY A 179 19.64 -3.03 -13.38
CA GLY A 179 20.39 -2.19 -12.47
C GLY A 179 21.12 -1.00 -13.11
N GLY A 180 21.95 -0.36 -12.31
CA GLY A 180 22.81 0.74 -12.74
C GLY A 180 22.05 1.96 -13.26
N SER A 181 22.53 2.54 -14.36
CA SER A 181 21.97 3.77 -14.93
C SER A 181 21.00 3.56 -16.11
N ILE A 182 20.58 2.32 -16.36
CA ILE A 182 19.71 1.97 -17.52
C ILE A 182 18.42 2.78 -17.51
N TYR A 183 17.79 2.94 -16.33
CA TYR A 183 16.55 3.68 -16.15
C TYR A 183 16.60 5.14 -16.62
N LYS A 184 17.79 5.77 -16.68
CA LYS A 184 17.93 7.17 -17.06
C LYS A 184 17.48 7.44 -18.48
N THR A 185 17.75 6.51 -19.40
CA THR A 185 17.49 6.68 -20.84
C THR A 185 16.76 5.50 -21.51
N SER A 186 16.78 4.32 -20.89
CA SER A 186 16.17 3.08 -21.40
C SER A 186 15.34 2.36 -20.34
N GLY A 187 14.64 3.15 -19.49
CA GLY A 187 13.73 2.67 -18.47
C GLY A 187 12.40 2.17 -19.02
N SER A 188 11.51 1.79 -18.12
CA SER A 188 10.13 1.39 -18.39
C SER A 188 9.20 2.62 -18.52
N HIS A 189 7.90 2.40 -18.62
CA HIS A 189 6.86 3.45 -18.52
C HIS A 189 6.42 3.72 -17.06
N GLY A 190 7.24 3.36 -16.07
CA GLY A 190 6.97 3.55 -14.64
C GLY A 190 7.07 2.26 -13.83
N CYS A 191 6.84 1.11 -14.45
CA CYS A 191 6.91 -0.20 -13.80
C CYS A 191 8.33 -0.60 -13.38
N ILE A 192 8.42 -1.52 -12.45
CA ILE A 192 9.67 -2.16 -12.00
C ILE A 192 9.87 -3.43 -12.83
N ASN A 193 10.80 -3.36 -13.78
CA ASN A 193 11.17 -4.47 -14.64
C ASN A 193 12.18 -5.37 -13.93
N LEU A 194 11.81 -6.62 -13.68
CA LEU A 194 12.62 -7.62 -12.97
C LEU A 194 13.12 -8.73 -13.91
N PRO A 195 14.26 -9.37 -13.57
CA PRO A 195 14.56 -10.69 -14.10
C PRO A 195 13.42 -11.67 -13.79
N ALA A 196 13.10 -12.56 -14.74
CA ALA A 196 12.00 -13.52 -14.55
C ALA A 196 12.20 -14.42 -13.31
N SER A 197 13.44 -14.75 -12.97
CA SER A 197 13.78 -15.51 -11.76
C SER A 197 13.43 -14.80 -10.46
N ALA A 198 13.58 -13.46 -10.42
CA ALA A 198 13.23 -12.64 -9.27
C ALA A 198 11.71 -12.43 -9.21
N ALA A 199 11.06 -12.11 -10.33
CA ALA A 199 9.62 -11.90 -10.40
C ALA A 199 8.80 -13.14 -10.00
N LYS A 200 9.36 -14.34 -10.23
CA LYS A 200 8.76 -15.64 -9.87
C LYS A 200 8.69 -15.91 -8.36
N LYS A 201 9.59 -15.34 -7.59
CA LYS A 201 9.69 -15.53 -6.12
C LYS A 201 8.68 -14.67 -5.38
#